data_a581b253ca5ffc04ee3dafbc0f8abd8b
#
_entry.id   a581b253ca5ffc04ee3dafbc0f8abd8b
#
_cell.length_a   1.000
_cell.length_b   1.000
_cell.length_c   1.000
_cell.angle_alpha   90.00
_cell.angle_beta   90.00
_cell.angle_gamma   90.00
#
_symmetry.space_group_name_H-M   'P 1'
#
loop_
_entity.id
_entity.type
_entity.pdbx_description
1 polymer ?
#
loop_
_entity_poly.entity_id
_entity_poly.type
_entity_poly.pdbx_seq_one_letter_code
_entity_poly.pdbx_strand_id
1 'polypeptide(L)'
;MRRVVIQFFVFVTLLWGAALAVAQISGSGLPLPRFVSLRAGEVNLRTGPGVQYPVEWVYRKSGLPLEIIAEYKTWRKVRDWDGAQGWVHQTMLSARRTFIVTGATRTVLNKGKRTARPVVKVQPGVTGQLIACPSASEYCRVEVEGFEGWLPRADFWGVLKAEVFE
;
A
#
# COMPACT_ATOMS: atom_id res chain seq x y z
N MET A 1 19.27 3.20 -83.05
CA MET A 1 18.22 3.80 -82.24
C MET A 1 18.03 2.97 -80.95
N ARG A 2 18.62 3.39 -79.82
CA ARG A 2 18.53 2.72 -78.55
C ARG A 2 17.44 3.42 -77.70
N ARG A 3 16.35 2.66 -77.38
CA ARG A 3 15.32 3.17 -76.48
C ARG A 3 15.74 2.92 -75.02
N VAL A 4 15.95 4.02 -74.25
CA VAL A 4 16.16 3.99 -72.80
C VAL A 4 14.80 3.94 -72.12
N VAL A 5 14.54 2.84 -71.41
CA VAL A 5 13.34 2.70 -70.53
C VAL A 5 13.76 3.16 -69.13
N ILE A 6 13.20 4.27 -68.70
CA ILE A 6 13.37 4.79 -67.34
C ILE A 6 12.30 4.15 -66.49
N GLN A 7 12.68 3.24 -65.59
CA GLN A 7 11.82 2.72 -64.57
C GLN A 7 11.77 3.66 -63.36
N PHE A 8 10.60 4.24 -63.13
CA PHE A 8 10.31 4.98 -61.91
C PHE A 8 10.02 3.99 -60.76
N PHE A 9 10.94 3.88 -59.82
CA PHE A 9 10.70 3.22 -58.53
C PHE A 9 9.93 4.18 -57.61
N VAL A 10 8.66 3.92 -57.40
CA VAL A 10 7.86 4.60 -56.38
C VAL A 10 8.15 3.95 -55.02
N PHE A 11 8.91 4.62 -54.17
CA PHE A 11 9.13 4.25 -52.80
C PHE A 11 7.90 4.66 -52.00
N VAL A 12 7.03 3.69 -51.68
CA VAL A 12 5.97 3.89 -50.70
C VAL A 12 6.56 3.70 -49.31
N THR A 13 6.86 4.80 -48.64
CA THR A 13 7.24 4.81 -47.21
C THR A 13 5.99 4.61 -46.36
N LEU A 14 5.82 3.41 -45.84
CA LEU A 14 4.83 3.11 -44.81
C LEU A 14 5.30 3.78 -43.47
N LEU A 15 4.70 4.92 -43.16
CA LEU A 15 4.78 5.54 -41.84
C LEU A 15 3.99 4.68 -40.85
N TRP A 16 4.65 3.78 -40.13
CA TRP A 16 4.10 3.15 -38.96
C TRP A 16 4.00 4.19 -37.85
N GLY A 17 2.81 4.77 -37.71
CA GLY A 17 2.48 5.59 -36.55
C GLY A 17 2.46 4.70 -35.31
N ALA A 18 3.49 4.79 -34.47
CA ALA A 18 3.45 4.22 -33.12
C ALA A 18 2.38 4.97 -32.32
N ALA A 19 1.21 4.38 -32.20
CA ALA A 19 0.18 4.84 -31.27
C ALA A 19 0.73 4.66 -29.86
N LEU A 20 1.13 5.75 -29.21
CA LEU A 20 1.41 5.77 -27.79
C LEU A 20 0.10 5.44 -27.07
N ALA A 21 -0.05 4.20 -26.62
CA ALA A 21 -1.11 3.82 -25.73
C ALA A 21 -0.88 4.57 -24.42
N VAL A 22 -1.58 5.69 -24.23
CA VAL A 22 -1.69 6.36 -22.93
C VAL A 22 -2.43 5.38 -22.03
N ALA A 23 -1.69 4.70 -21.17
CA ALA A 23 -2.28 3.88 -20.11
C ALA A 23 -3.17 4.81 -19.28
N GLN A 24 -4.49 4.64 -19.39
CA GLN A 24 -5.42 5.37 -18.53
C GLN A 24 -5.14 4.92 -17.09
N ILE A 25 -4.64 5.83 -16.27
CA ILE A 25 -4.46 5.62 -14.84
C ILE A 25 -5.86 5.57 -14.23
N SER A 26 -6.46 4.38 -14.22
CA SER A 26 -7.76 4.14 -13.60
C SER A 26 -7.59 3.93 -12.09
N GLY A 27 -7.34 5.02 -11.37
CA GLY A 27 -7.08 4.92 -9.93
C GLY A 27 -7.08 6.30 -9.28
N SER A 28 -6.61 6.36 -8.04
CA SER A 28 -6.54 7.59 -7.24
C SER A 28 -5.43 8.56 -7.68
N GLY A 29 -4.50 8.14 -8.53
CA GLY A 29 -3.29 8.89 -8.87
C GLY A 29 -2.23 8.90 -7.76
N LEU A 30 -2.48 8.26 -6.62
CA LEU A 30 -1.53 8.18 -5.51
C LEU A 30 -0.48 7.09 -5.76
N PRO A 31 0.75 7.24 -5.22
CA PRO A 31 1.81 6.24 -5.35
C PRO A 31 1.39 4.86 -4.85
N LEU A 32 1.92 3.83 -5.50
CA LEU A 32 1.78 2.43 -5.11
C LEU A 32 3.17 1.80 -4.93
N PRO A 33 3.36 0.90 -3.95
CA PRO A 33 2.41 0.55 -2.90
C PRO A 33 2.25 1.66 -1.86
N ARG A 34 1.15 1.64 -1.11
CA ARG A 34 0.95 2.55 0.03
C ARG A 34 0.09 1.91 1.10
N PHE A 35 0.25 2.36 2.34
CA PHE A 35 -0.54 1.90 3.46
C PHE A 35 -1.79 2.75 3.71
N VAL A 36 -2.86 2.07 4.11
CA VAL A 36 -4.15 2.60 4.55
C VAL A 36 -4.63 1.79 5.74
N SER A 37 -5.75 2.17 6.35
CA SER A 37 -6.39 1.35 7.37
C SER A 37 -7.86 1.06 7.05
N LEU A 38 -8.41 0.00 7.63
CA LEU A 38 -9.83 -0.27 7.56
C LEU A 38 -10.63 0.78 8.32
N ARG A 39 -11.65 1.34 7.68
CA ARG A 39 -12.53 2.34 8.28
C ARG A 39 -13.61 1.69 9.15
N ALA A 40 -14.21 0.62 8.66
CA ALA A 40 -15.33 -0.08 9.30
C ALA A 40 -14.87 -1.27 10.13
N GLY A 41 -15.69 -1.67 11.09
CA GLY A 41 -15.47 -2.85 11.92
C GLY A 41 -15.76 -4.18 11.20
N GLU A 42 -16.41 -4.13 10.04
CA GLU A 42 -16.62 -5.30 9.18
C GLU A 42 -16.36 -4.91 7.72
N VAL A 43 -15.41 -5.59 7.07
CA VAL A 43 -15.00 -5.31 5.69
C VAL A 43 -14.74 -6.60 4.93
N ASN A 44 -15.42 -6.74 3.80
CA ASN A 44 -15.26 -7.88 2.91
C ASN A 44 -14.02 -7.74 2.01
N LEU A 45 -13.15 -8.72 2.04
CA LEU A 45 -12.10 -8.94 1.05
C LEU A 45 -12.66 -9.85 -0.06
N ARG A 46 -12.63 -9.40 -1.30
CA ARG A 46 -13.20 -10.13 -2.43
C ARG A 46 -12.12 -10.63 -3.39
N THR A 47 -12.43 -11.67 -4.15
CA THR A 47 -11.52 -12.23 -5.15
C THR A 47 -11.31 -11.32 -6.37
N GLY A 48 -12.19 -10.34 -6.60
CA GLY A 48 -12.11 -9.42 -7.73
C GLY A 48 -12.71 -8.04 -7.45
N PRO A 49 -12.49 -7.07 -8.36
CA PRO A 49 -12.87 -5.67 -8.19
C PRO A 49 -14.36 -5.44 -8.53
N GLY A 50 -15.26 -5.92 -7.68
CA GLY A 50 -16.70 -5.75 -7.85
C GLY A 50 -17.50 -6.53 -6.81
N VAL A 51 -18.74 -6.13 -6.58
CA VAL A 51 -19.65 -6.80 -5.63
C VAL A 51 -20.09 -8.18 -6.13
N GLN A 52 -20.01 -8.45 -7.42
CA GLN A 52 -20.30 -9.74 -8.04
C GLN A 52 -19.24 -10.80 -7.74
N TYR A 53 -18.04 -10.40 -7.31
CA TYR A 53 -16.99 -11.36 -6.97
C TYR A 53 -17.20 -11.93 -5.56
N PRO A 54 -16.91 -13.22 -5.36
CA PRO A 54 -17.05 -13.86 -4.07
C PRO A 54 -16.28 -13.15 -2.95
N VAL A 55 -16.82 -13.19 -1.74
CA VAL A 55 -16.10 -12.81 -0.53
C VAL A 55 -15.19 -13.97 -0.14
N GLU A 56 -13.90 -13.70 -0.03
CA GLU A 56 -12.89 -14.67 0.36
C GLU A 56 -12.59 -14.59 1.87
N TRP A 57 -12.63 -13.36 2.40
CA TRP A 57 -12.35 -13.11 3.82
C TRP A 57 -13.19 -11.95 4.35
N VAL A 58 -13.46 -11.94 5.66
CA VAL A 58 -14.15 -10.84 6.35
C VAL A 58 -13.29 -10.35 7.50
N TYR A 59 -12.78 -9.13 7.39
CA TYR A 59 -12.12 -8.46 8.51
C TYR A 59 -13.16 -7.94 9.50
N ARG A 60 -12.97 -8.21 10.79
CA ARG A 60 -13.91 -7.84 11.85
C ARG A 60 -13.34 -6.82 12.85
N LYS A 61 -12.42 -5.99 12.42
CA LYS A 61 -11.80 -4.95 13.26
C LYS A 61 -11.48 -3.72 12.42
N SER A 62 -11.91 -2.54 12.87
CA SER A 62 -11.47 -1.26 12.29
C SER A 62 -10.02 -0.97 12.63
N GLY A 63 -9.39 -0.10 11.85
CA GLY A 63 -8.02 0.31 12.10
C GLY A 63 -6.94 -0.71 11.72
N LEU A 64 -7.31 -1.88 11.19
CA LEU A 64 -6.31 -2.82 10.67
C LEU A 64 -5.56 -2.18 9.48
N PRO A 65 -4.21 -2.19 9.49
CA PRO A 65 -3.43 -1.69 8.36
C PRO A 65 -3.57 -2.62 7.16
N LEU A 66 -3.62 -2.05 5.96
CA LEU A 66 -3.59 -2.76 4.69
C LEU A 66 -2.67 -2.01 3.73
N GLU A 67 -1.96 -2.75 2.91
CA GLU A 67 -1.13 -2.21 1.83
C GLU A 67 -1.90 -2.25 0.51
N ILE A 68 -2.17 -1.11 -0.11
CA ILE A 68 -2.73 -1.06 -1.47
C ILE A 68 -1.60 -1.33 -2.46
N ILE A 69 -1.77 -2.39 -3.25
CA ILE A 69 -0.79 -2.83 -4.25
C ILE A 69 -1.25 -2.62 -5.70
N ALA A 70 -2.55 -2.42 -5.91
CA ALA A 70 -3.12 -2.06 -7.21
C ALA A 70 -4.48 -1.36 -7.04
N GLU A 71 -4.92 -0.68 -8.09
CA GLU A 71 -6.21 0.02 -8.12
C GLU A 71 -6.98 -0.30 -9.41
N TYR A 72 -8.28 -0.40 -9.29
CA TYR A 72 -9.19 -0.50 -10.42
C TYR A 72 -10.49 0.26 -10.12
N LYS A 73 -10.73 1.39 -10.78
CA LYS A 73 -11.89 2.27 -10.51
C LYS A 73 -11.99 2.60 -9.02
N THR A 74 -13.09 2.20 -8.38
CA THR A 74 -13.34 2.40 -6.93
C THR A 74 -12.81 1.27 -6.04
N TRP A 75 -12.17 0.26 -6.63
CA TRP A 75 -11.64 -0.90 -5.91
C TRP A 75 -10.14 -0.80 -5.72
N ARG A 76 -9.68 -1.28 -4.57
CA ARG A 76 -8.26 -1.33 -4.19
C ARG A 76 -7.86 -2.77 -3.96
N LYS A 77 -6.85 -3.27 -4.69
CA LYS A 77 -6.23 -4.54 -4.38
C LYS A 77 -5.32 -4.33 -3.18
N VAL A 78 -5.60 -5.05 -2.12
CA VAL A 78 -4.87 -4.91 -0.86
C VAL A 78 -4.12 -6.19 -0.52
N ARG A 79 -3.08 -6.03 0.31
CA ARG A 79 -2.35 -7.11 0.96
C ARG A 79 -2.35 -6.84 2.46
N ASP A 80 -2.57 -7.87 3.28
CA ASP A 80 -2.46 -7.79 4.73
C ASP A 80 -1.10 -8.29 5.24
N TRP A 81 -0.94 -8.27 6.55
CA TRP A 81 0.30 -8.66 7.24
C TRP A 81 0.62 -10.16 7.16
N ASP A 82 -0.36 -11.01 6.88
CA ASP A 82 -0.19 -12.45 6.68
C ASP A 82 0.03 -12.81 5.20
N GLY A 83 0.00 -11.80 4.32
CA GLY A 83 0.20 -11.94 2.89
C GLY A 83 -1.07 -12.24 2.09
N ALA A 84 -2.23 -12.33 2.71
CA ALA A 84 -3.50 -12.48 2.01
C ALA A 84 -3.79 -11.27 1.13
N GLN A 85 -4.28 -11.50 -0.09
CA GLN A 85 -4.54 -10.46 -1.08
C GLN A 85 -5.98 -10.55 -1.59
N GLY A 86 -6.59 -9.42 -1.85
CA GLY A 86 -7.91 -9.34 -2.44
C GLY A 86 -8.34 -7.90 -2.69
N TRP A 87 -9.60 -7.70 -3.01
CA TRP A 87 -10.16 -6.42 -3.39
C TRP A 87 -11.11 -5.87 -2.33
N VAL A 88 -10.91 -4.62 -1.97
CA VAL A 88 -11.74 -3.87 -1.03
C VAL A 88 -12.23 -2.60 -1.70
N HIS A 89 -13.48 -2.22 -1.48
CA HIS A 89 -14.01 -0.96 -1.99
C HIS A 89 -13.37 0.22 -1.23
N GLN A 90 -13.01 1.28 -1.95
CA GLN A 90 -12.29 2.43 -1.38
C GLN A 90 -12.99 3.11 -0.19
N THR A 91 -14.33 3.08 -0.14
CA THR A 91 -15.09 3.66 0.97
C THR A 91 -14.88 2.94 2.30
N MET A 92 -14.41 1.68 2.26
CA MET A 92 -14.07 0.88 3.44
C MET A 92 -12.68 1.19 3.98
N LEU A 93 -11.93 2.05 3.29
CA LEU A 93 -10.55 2.40 3.62
C LEU A 93 -10.46 3.83 4.15
N SER A 94 -9.43 4.09 4.94
CA SER A 94 -9.09 5.38 5.53
C SER A 94 -7.60 5.66 5.32
N ALA A 95 -7.25 6.92 5.10
CA ALA A 95 -5.85 7.36 5.04
C ALA A 95 -5.15 7.38 6.41
N ARG A 96 -5.88 7.09 7.51
CA ARG A 96 -5.27 7.00 8.85
C ARG A 96 -4.16 5.97 8.83
N ARG A 97 -3.00 6.35 9.33
CA ARG A 97 -1.84 5.47 9.41
C ARG A 97 -1.89 4.66 10.70
N THR A 98 -1.93 3.36 10.54
CA THR A 98 -1.96 2.40 11.65
C THR A 98 -0.89 1.34 11.44
N PHE A 99 -0.59 0.60 12.51
CA PHE A 99 0.30 -0.55 12.47
C PHE A 99 -0.32 -1.74 13.18
N ILE A 100 0.23 -2.91 12.93
CA ILE A 100 -0.04 -4.14 13.68
C ILE A 100 1.29 -4.77 14.09
N VAL A 101 1.37 -5.19 15.33
CA VAL A 101 2.54 -5.94 15.84
C VAL A 101 2.49 -7.36 15.30
N THR A 102 3.60 -7.82 14.71
CA THR A 102 3.73 -9.17 14.15
C THR A 102 4.83 -9.95 14.87
N GLY A 103 4.72 -11.27 14.81
CA GLY A 103 5.74 -12.18 15.35
C GLY A 103 5.74 -12.26 16.88
N ALA A 104 6.62 -11.53 17.56
CA ALA A 104 6.79 -11.59 19.01
C ALA A 104 6.28 -10.33 19.73
N THR A 105 6.13 -10.41 21.06
CA THR A 105 5.87 -9.24 21.91
C THR A 105 6.96 -8.19 21.72
N ARG A 106 6.55 -6.93 21.54
CA ARG A 106 7.45 -5.78 21.30
C ARG A 106 7.38 -4.81 22.45
N THR A 107 8.41 -3.98 22.59
CA THR A 107 8.49 -2.97 23.65
C THR A 107 8.48 -1.59 23.02
N VAL A 108 7.48 -0.78 23.35
CA VAL A 108 7.44 0.63 23.01
C VAL A 108 8.39 1.37 23.93
N LEU A 109 9.24 2.22 23.38
CA LEU A 109 10.30 2.95 24.09
C LEU A 109 9.95 4.44 24.21
N ASN A 110 10.42 5.12 25.23
CA ASN A 110 10.16 6.55 25.41
C ASN A 110 10.95 7.47 24.45
N LYS A 111 11.94 6.91 23.73
CA LYS A 111 12.75 7.61 22.72
C LYS A 111 13.11 6.64 21.59
N GLY A 112 13.34 7.17 20.39
CA GLY A 112 13.72 6.39 19.20
C GLY A 112 15.18 5.90 19.26
N LYS A 113 15.57 5.21 20.31
CA LYS A 113 16.90 4.60 20.45
C LYS A 113 16.86 3.34 21.32
N ARG A 114 17.73 2.39 21.01
CA ARG A 114 17.78 1.05 21.63
C ARG A 114 17.97 1.06 23.15
N THR A 115 18.67 2.05 23.68
CA THR A 115 18.96 2.20 25.12
C THR A 115 17.89 3.00 25.87
N ALA A 116 16.78 3.33 25.21
CA ALA A 116 15.71 4.11 25.82
C ALA A 116 14.91 3.26 26.83
N ARG A 117 14.22 3.95 27.75
CA ARG A 117 13.40 3.28 28.77
C ARG A 117 12.15 2.67 28.14
N PRO A 118 11.71 1.48 28.58
CA PRO A 118 10.46 0.90 28.16
C PRO A 118 9.26 1.73 28.67
N VAL A 119 8.22 1.84 27.84
CA VAL A 119 6.93 2.45 28.16
C VAL A 119 5.89 1.36 28.38
N VAL A 120 5.68 0.53 27.37
CA VAL A 120 4.68 -0.55 27.40
C VAL A 120 5.14 -1.72 26.53
N LYS A 121 4.72 -2.93 26.89
CA LYS A 121 4.88 -4.12 26.06
C LYS A 121 3.60 -4.38 25.29
N VAL A 122 3.70 -4.65 23.99
CA VAL A 122 2.60 -4.91 23.07
C VAL A 122 2.73 -6.29 22.46
N GLN A 123 1.65 -7.05 22.50
CA GLN A 123 1.61 -8.42 22.00
C GLN A 123 1.38 -8.45 20.47
N PRO A 124 1.68 -9.56 19.79
CA PRO A 124 1.28 -9.76 18.41
C PRO A 124 -0.23 -9.59 18.22
N GLY A 125 -0.65 -9.01 17.08
CA GLY A 125 -2.04 -8.70 16.78
C GLY A 125 -2.57 -7.39 17.37
N VAL A 126 -1.82 -6.76 18.28
CA VAL A 126 -2.17 -5.42 18.78
C VAL A 126 -1.95 -4.40 17.66
N THR A 127 -2.92 -3.52 17.49
CA THR A 127 -2.90 -2.41 16.53
C THR A 127 -2.79 -1.08 17.24
N GLY A 128 -2.09 -0.13 16.63
CA GLY A 128 -1.98 1.23 17.12
C GLY A 128 -1.90 2.24 15.98
N GLN A 129 -1.78 3.50 16.33
CA GLN A 129 -1.65 4.59 15.37
C GLN A 129 -0.16 4.90 15.12
N LEU A 130 0.22 5.09 13.87
CA LEU A 130 1.50 5.66 13.48
C LEU A 130 1.38 7.18 13.50
N ILE A 131 2.18 7.85 14.33
CA ILE A 131 2.17 9.31 14.45
C ILE A 131 3.18 9.92 13.50
N ALA A 132 4.41 9.41 13.50
CA ALA A 132 5.48 9.90 12.64
C ALA A 132 6.53 8.81 12.38
N CYS A 133 7.13 8.85 11.20
CA CYS A 133 8.27 8.01 10.83
C CYS A 133 9.36 8.91 10.23
N PRO A 134 10.23 9.52 11.05
CA PRO A 134 11.21 10.49 10.58
C PRO A 134 12.23 9.88 9.62
N SER A 135 12.80 10.73 8.76
CA SER A 135 13.92 10.35 7.90
C SER A 135 15.13 9.92 8.74
N ALA A 136 15.93 9.01 8.20
CA ALA A 136 17.12 8.47 8.86
C ALA A 136 16.89 7.84 10.25
N SER A 137 15.64 7.58 10.65
CA SER A 137 15.29 6.90 11.89
C SER A 137 14.86 5.47 11.62
N GLU A 138 15.42 4.52 12.38
CA GLU A 138 14.96 3.13 12.40
C GLU A 138 13.68 2.96 13.23
N TYR A 139 13.20 4.03 13.86
CA TYR A 139 12.03 4.03 14.75
C TYR A 139 10.94 4.93 14.20
N CYS A 140 9.69 4.53 14.42
CA CYS A 140 8.52 5.38 14.25
C CYS A 140 7.94 5.75 15.62
N ARG A 141 7.38 6.95 15.71
CA ARG A 141 6.55 7.36 16.84
C ARG A 141 5.17 6.78 16.70
N VAL A 142 4.71 6.13 17.74
CA VAL A 142 3.46 5.37 17.76
C VAL A 142 2.61 5.72 18.97
N GLU A 143 1.31 5.48 18.86
CA GLU A 143 0.38 5.48 19.97
C GLU A 143 -0.36 4.12 19.98
N VAL A 144 -0.45 3.50 21.15
CA VAL A 144 -1.16 2.25 21.37
C VAL A 144 -1.83 2.27 22.73
N GLU A 145 -3.16 2.12 22.76
CA GLU A 145 -3.97 2.08 23.98
C GLU A 145 -3.71 3.26 24.96
N GLY A 146 -3.49 4.46 24.38
CA GLY A 146 -3.19 5.69 25.15
C GLY A 146 -1.73 5.87 25.54
N PHE A 147 -0.83 4.95 25.19
CA PHE A 147 0.60 5.08 25.43
C PHE A 147 1.31 5.56 24.15
N GLU A 148 1.98 6.69 24.23
CA GLU A 148 2.85 7.16 23.16
C GLU A 148 4.30 6.72 23.38
N GLY A 149 5.00 6.42 22.28
CA GLY A 149 6.41 6.10 22.31
C GLY A 149 6.98 5.76 20.95
N TRP A 150 8.05 4.99 20.93
CA TRP A 150 8.81 4.68 19.74
C TRP A 150 8.95 3.18 19.57
N LEU A 151 8.69 2.70 18.36
CA LEU A 151 8.84 1.30 17.97
C LEU A 151 9.80 1.18 16.78
N PRO A 152 10.71 0.20 16.77
CA PRO A 152 11.52 -0.08 15.58
C PRO A 152 10.62 -0.40 14.38
N ARG A 153 10.95 0.12 13.20
CA ARG A 153 10.20 -0.15 11.95
C ARG A 153 10.11 -1.64 11.62
N ALA A 154 11.10 -2.44 12.02
CA ALA A 154 11.14 -3.88 11.80
C ALA A 154 10.20 -4.68 12.72
N ASP A 155 9.65 -4.06 13.76
CA ASP A 155 8.88 -4.73 14.81
C ASP A 155 7.36 -4.73 14.57
N PHE A 156 6.91 -4.07 13.51
CA PHE A 156 5.50 -3.97 13.15
C PHE A 156 5.32 -3.91 11.62
N TRP A 157 4.10 -4.14 11.18
CA TRP A 157 3.68 -3.96 9.81
C TRP A 157 2.71 -2.78 9.68
N GLY A 158 2.85 -1.94 8.65
CA GLY A 158 2.03 -0.74 8.44
C GLY A 158 2.80 0.45 7.87
N VAL A 159 4.10 0.28 7.56
CA VAL A 159 4.95 1.33 6.97
C VAL A 159 5.88 0.72 5.92
N LEU A 160 6.12 1.42 4.82
CA LEU A 160 7.14 1.02 3.86
C LEU A 160 8.54 1.27 4.43
N LYS A 161 9.52 0.46 3.99
CA LYS A 161 10.90 0.48 4.53
C LYS A 161 11.54 1.86 4.55
N ALA A 162 11.31 2.67 3.51
CA ALA A 162 11.88 4.01 3.37
C ALA A 162 10.84 5.13 3.50
N GLU A 163 9.63 4.82 3.95
CA GLU A 163 8.57 5.80 4.06
C GLU A 163 8.85 6.80 5.17
N VAL A 164 8.66 8.09 4.86
CA VAL A 164 8.87 9.22 5.77
C VAL A 164 7.57 10.01 5.84
N PHE A 165 7.12 10.30 7.05
CA PHE A 165 6.02 11.23 7.32
C PHE A 165 6.10 11.74 8.76
N GLU A 166 5.56 12.92 9.00
CA GLU A 166 5.52 13.62 10.27
C GLU A 166 4.08 13.96 10.66
#